data_b404cad802c9d4ef9d94676595a156fd
#
_entry.id   b404cad802c9d4ef9d94676595a156fd
#
_cell.length_a   1.000
_cell.length_b   1.000
_cell.length_c   1.000
_cell.angle_alpha   90.00
_cell.angle_beta   90.00
_cell.angle_gamma   90.00
#
_symmetry.space_group_name_H-M   'P 1'
#
loop_
_entity.id
_entity.type
_entity.pdbx_description
1 polymer ?
#
loop_
_entity_poly.entity_id
_entity_poly.type
_entity_poly.pdbx_seq_one_letter_code
_entity_poly.pdbx_strand_id
1 'polypeptide(L)'
;GLSLTSNAYDMEQFIVETVRNSVKNNPELEGIGVMFEPNQFQSNLRHYGFYIDMSSADAEVDAYASYEEYAKEDSYRVPAQENRIYISAPYRDGDLLLIAYGTPIVYNGSVIGVVISVIDLSSFSSLQISDNNYTSMWSTLYSGDGTIIWDSETLDDVGHNMVEFTPQADELEAIQAAMAQGDAFNMRKTREDGDQVSCFYSPLQVGGETWWSMTGVYTSDALSSVTRTTRLLLILSVASLLVLLLVVTAVLRKMLVPIRAVVSAADEIASGNLDVHLDIRSQDEIGQLAQSFQAMTENLRAIIQDISYLLNEMSDGNFRIRSKDRERYIGDYNQILLSIRRINYTLSDTLSQINNAADHVSSGSEQVASGAQALAQGATEQASAVEELAATTSDILNHVQKSAEHARD
;
A
#
# COMPACT_ATOMS: atom_id res chain seq x y z
N GLY A 1 -62.40 6.04 -21.96
CA GLY A 1 -62.33 4.99 -20.99
C GLY A 1 -62.31 3.63 -21.66
N LEU A 2 -61.21 2.89 -21.48
CA LEU A 2 -61.07 1.51 -21.96
C LEU A 2 -62.06 0.61 -21.21
N SER A 3 -62.92 -0.12 -21.92
CA SER A 3 -63.88 -1.05 -21.31
C SER A 3 -63.19 -2.38 -21.01
N LEU A 4 -62.65 -2.50 -19.82
CA LEU A 4 -62.00 -3.72 -19.32
C LEU A 4 -63.05 -4.72 -18.81
N THR A 5 -62.80 -6.03 -18.96
CA THR A 5 -63.53 -7.07 -18.23
C THR A 5 -63.12 -7.03 -16.74
N SER A 6 -64.00 -7.57 -15.84
CA SER A 6 -63.70 -7.57 -14.41
C SER A 6 -62.30 -8.16 -14.08
N ASN A 7 -61.94 -9.30 -14.66
CA ASN A 7 -60.64 -9.92 -14.47
C ASN A 7 -59.46 -9.07 -15.02
N ALA A 8 -59.69 -8.38 -16.14
CA ALA A 8 -58.67 -7.50 -16.72
C ALA A 8 -58.49 -6.23 -15.88
N TYR A 9 -59.58 -5.72 -15.30
CA TYR A 9 -59.51 -4.59 -14.37
C TYR A 9 -58.75 -4.94 -13.09
N ASP A 10 -59.01 -6.11 -12.49
CA ASP A 10 -58.29 -6.58 -11.32
C ASP A 10 -56.80 -6.80 -11.64
N MET A 11 -56.48 -7.34 -12.82
CA MET A 11 -55.11 -7.52 -13.31
C MET A 11 -54.41 -6.17 -13.52
N GLU A 12 -55.10 -5.22 -14.14
CA GLU A 12 -54.60 -3.87 -14.36
C GLU A 12 -54.20 -3.21 -13.01
N GLN A 13 -55.14 -3.23 -12.06
CA GLN A 13 -54.88 -2.63 -10.74
C GLN A 13 -53.68 -3.30 -10.07
N PHE A 14 -53.58 -4.62 -10.14
CA PHE A 14 -52.45 -5.34 -9.58
C PHE A 14 -51.11 -4.91 -10.22
N ILE A 15 -51.07 -4.83 -11.57
CA ILE A 15 -49.83 -4.44 -12.28
C ILE A 15 -49.48 -2.97 -11.96
N VAL A 16 -50.48 -2.08 -12.05
CA VAL A 16 -50.27 -0.65 -11.74
C VAL A 16 -49.77 -0.43 -10.34
N GLU A 17 -50.40 -1.06 -9.33
CA GLU A 17 -49.97 -0.93 -7.95
C GLU A 17 -48.57 -1.54 -7.72
N THR A 18 -48.26 -2.66 -8.41
CA THR A 18 -46.90 -3.25 -8.33
C THR A 18 -45.86 -2.32 -8.90
N VAL A 19 -46.12 -1.73 -10.06
CA VAL A 19 -45.21 -0.75 -10.70
C VAL A 19 -45.05 0.49 -9.82
N ARG A 20 -46.16 1.03 -9.33
CA ARG A 20 -46.22 2.21 -8.47
C ARG A 20 -45.35 2.01 -7.18
N ASN A 21 -45.56 0.85 -6.55
CA ASN A 21 -44.78 0.50 -5.37
C ASN A 21 -43.30 0.28 -5.69
N SER A 22 -42.98 -0.27 -6.86
CA SER A 22 -41.59 -0.45 -7.30
C SER A 22 -40.90 0.88 -7.52
N VAL A 23 -41.52 1.82 -8.22
CA VAL A 23 -40.98 3.16 -8.45
C VAL A 23 -40.79 3.90 -7.09
N LYS A 24 -41.81 3.88 -6.20
CA LYS A 24 -41.74 4.58 -4.90
C LYS A 24 -40.67 4.04 -3.98
N ASN A 25 -40.39 2.75 -4.02
CA ASN A 25 -39.47 2.09 -3.11
C ASN A 25 -38.02 1.98 -3.65
N ASN A 26 -37.80 2.38 -4.90
CA ASN A 26 -36.47 2.33 -5.52
C ASN A 26 -36.15 3.70 -6.14
N PRO A 27 -35.52 4.58 -5.36
CA PRO A 27 -35.25 5.97 -5.78
C PRO A 27 -34.29 6.10 -6.98
N GLU A 28 -33.59 5.02 -7.33
CA GLU A 28 -32.76 4.90 -8.52
C GLU A 28 -33.56 4.72 -9.81
N LEU A 29 -34.84 4.36 -9.72
CA LEU A 29 -35.74 4.24 -10.85
C LEU A 29 -36.40 5.59 -11.16
N GLU A 30 -36.12 6.13 -12.34
CA GLU A 30 -36.87 7.27 -12.85
C GLU A 30 -38.31 6.86 -13.17
N GLY A 31 -38.50 5.67 -13.75
CA GLY A 31 -39.81 5.16 -13.96
C GLY A 31 -39.84 3.73 -14.51
N ILE A 32 -41.04 3.18 -14.54
CA ILE A 32 -41.31 1.85 -15.10
C ILE A 32 -42.51 1.93 -16.03
N GLY A 33 -42.33 1.41 -17.24
CA GLY A 33 -43.41 1.19 -18.21
C GLY A 33 -43.73 -0.30 -18.35
N VAL A 34 -45.01 -0.59 -18.55
CA VAL A 34 -45.49 -1.92 -18.93
C VAL A 34 -46.32 -1.79 -20.21
N MET A 35 -45.87 -2.40 -21.27
CA MET A 35 -46.49 -2.31 -22.60
C MET A 35 -46.74 -3.72 -23.13
N PHE A 36 -47.90 -3.93 -23.64
CA PHE A 36 -48.31 -5.24 -24.17
C PHE A 36 -48.36 -5.23 -25.69
N GLU A 37 -48.05 -6.38 -26.28
CA GLU A 37 -48.28 -6.66 -27.69
C GLU A 37 -49.80 -6.57 -28.04
N PRO A 38 -50.15 -6.29 -29.30
CA PRO A 38 -51.55 -6.15 -29.70
C PRO A 38 -52.40 -7.34 -29.30
N ASN A 39 -53.54 -7.05 -28.62
CA ASN A 39 -54.53 -8.01 -28.12
C ASN A 39 -53.99 -9.02 -27.05
N GLN A 40 -52.83 -8.80 -26.48
CA GLN A 40 -52.23 -9.71 -25.50
C GLN A 40 -52.68 -9.41 -24.06
N PHE A 41 -52.97 -8.15 -23.74
CA PHE A 41 -53.51 -7.80 -22.40
C PHE A 41 -54.98 -8.25 -22.30
N GLN A 42 -55.75 -7.97 -23.31
CA GLN A 42 -57.15 -8.40 -23.48
C GLN A 42 -57.47 -8.56 -24.95
N SER A 43 -58.14 -9.64 -25.34
CA SER A 43 -58.35 -10.02 -26.72
C SER A 43 -59.09 -8.99 -27.58
N ASN A 44 -59.97 -8.17 -26.98
CA ASN A 44 -60.71 -7.08 -27.65
C ASN A 44 -59.97 -5.71 -27.50
N LEU A 45 -58.86 -5.64 -26.89
CA LEU A 45 -58.09 -4.41 -26.68
C LEU A 45 -56.80 -4.46 -27.51
N ARG A 46 -56.75 -3.65 -28.56
CA ARG A 46 -55.62 -3.67 -29.51
C ARG A 46 -54.30 -3.25 -28.89
N HIS A 47 -54.31 -2.34 -27.94
CA HIS A 47 -53.12 -1.87 -27.25
C HIS A 47 -53.43 -1.63 -25.79
N TYR A 48 -52.44 -1.89 -24.96
CA TYR A 48 -52.41 -1.50 -23.55
C TYR A 48 -50.95 -1.33 -23.11
N GLY A 49 -50.67 -0.19 -22.60
CA GLY A 49 -49.37 0.14 -22.03
C GLY A 49 -49.46 1.44 -21.24
N PHE A 50 -48.65 1.53 -20.24
CA PHE A 50 -48.56 2.72 -19.41
C PHE A 50 -47.11 2.91 -18.91
N TYR A 51 -46.83 4.11 -18.45
CA TYR A 51 -45.56 4.46 -17.80
C TYR A 51 -45.84 5.20 -16.50
N ILE A 52 -45.14 4.86 -15.45
CA ILE A 52 -45.22 5.53 -14.15
C ILE A 52 -43.81 5.96 -13.79
N ASP A 53 -43.63 7.25 -13.59
CA ASP A 53 -42.44 7.86 -13.02
C ASP A 53 -42.68 8.32 -11.57
N MET A 54 -41.63 8.83 -10.91
CA MET A 54 -41.77 9.31 -9.56
C MET A 54 -42.76 10.49 -9.44
N SER A 55 -42.89 11.33 -10.45
CA SER A 55 -43.78 12.49 -10.46
C SER A 55 -45.25 12.10 -10.64
N SER A 56 -45.52 11.03 -11.36
CA SER A 56 -46.84 10.48 -11.64
C SER A 56 -47.27 9.33 -10.72
N ALA A 57 -46.41 8.94 -9.80
CA ALA A 57 -46.63 7.77 -8.94
C ALA A 57 -47.89 7.85 -8.05
N ASP A 58 -48.34 9.06 -7.72
CA ASP A 58 -49.59 9.29 -6.93
C ASP A 58 -50.79 9.68 -7.81
N ALA A 59 -50.61 9.82 -9.11
CA ALA A 59 -51.64 10.20 -10.06
C ALA A 59 -52.42 9.00 -10.60
N GLU A 60 -53.54 9.29 -11.25
CA GLU A 60 -54.23 8.30 -12.08
C GLU A 60 -53.34 7.97 -13.28
N VAL A 61 -53.22 6.68 -13.61
CA VAL A 61 -52.32 6.22 -14.68
C VAL A 61 -52.99 6.44 -16.05
N ASP A 62 -52.34 7.23 -16.88
CA ASP A 62 -52.70 7.40 -18.27
C ASP A 62 -52.07 6.31 -19.13
N ALA A 63 -52.95 5.51 -19.81
CA ALA A 63 -52.45 4.55 -20.77
C ALA A 63 -52.07 5.23 -22.09
N TYR A 64 -51.07 4.70 -22.79
CA TYR A 64 -50.68 5.15 -24.13
C TYR A 64 -51.90 5.14 -25.07
N ALA A 65 -52.02 6.18 -25.88
CA ALA A 65 -53.16 6.33 -26.79
C ALA A 65 -53.10 5.36 -27.97
N SER A 66 -51.91 4.89 -28.36
CA SER A 66 -51.76 3.92 -29.45
C SER A 66 -50.54 3.00 -29.24
N TYR A 67 -50.58 1.84 -29.92
CA TYR A 67 -49.44 0.91 -29.98
C TYR A 67 -48.21 1.54 -30.62
N GLU A 68 -48.41 2.40 -31.60
CA GLU A 68 -47.37 3.06 -32.37
C GLU A 68 -46.54 4.06 -31.55
N GLU A 69 -47.01 4.49 -30.39
CA GLU A 69 -46.30 5.39 -29.50
C GLU A 69 -45.07 4.72 -28.87
N TYR A 70 -45.16 3.46 -28.48
CA TYR A 70 -44.08 2.74 -27.85
C TYR A 70 -43.40 1.66 -28.73
N ALA A 71 -44.10 1.17 -29.75
CA ALA A 71 -43.64 0.04 -30.59
C ALA A 71 -42.37 0.35 -31.40
N LYS A 72 -42.05 1.63 -31.62
CA LYS A 72 -40.88 2.07 -32.38
C LYS A 72 -39.63 2.18 -31.54
N GLU A 73 -39.79 2.35 -30.25
CA GLU A 73 -38.67 2.51 -29.32
C GLU A 73 -37.89 1.19 -29.19
N ASP A 74 -36.59 1.23 -29.31
CA ASP A 74 -35.74 0.03 -29.24
C ASP A 74 -35.86 -0.68 -27.90
N SER A 75 -36.10 0.05 -26.81
CA SER A 75 -36.34 -0.48 -25.47
C SER A 75 -37.59 -1.38 -25.37
N TYR A 76 -38.57 -1.19 -26.30
CA TYR A 76 -39.71 -2.06 -26.46
C TYR A 76 -39.51 -3.06 -27.60
N ARG A 77 -39.10 -2.55 -28.77
CA ARG A 77 -39.06 -3.32 -30.04
C ARG A 77 -38.12 -4.53 -29.94
N VAL A 78 -36.91 -4.32 -29.39
CA VAL A 78 -35.91 -5.38 -29.33
C VAL A 78 -36.35 -6.52 -28.40
N PRO A 79 -36.77 -6.27 -27.13
CA PRO A 79 -37.30 -7.34 -26.29
C PRO A 79 -38.55 -8.04 -26.87
N ALA A 80 -39.43 -7.28 -27.51
CA ALA A 80 -40.65 -7.83 -28.08
C ALA A 80 -40.36 -8.78 -29.25
N GLN A 81 -39.42 -8.42 -30.13
CA GLN A 81 -39.12 -9.18 -31.34
C GLN A 81 -38.10 -10.28 -31.16
N GLU A 82 -37.06 -10.01 -30.34
CA GLU A 82 -35.89 -10.89 -30.17
C GLU A 82 -35.98 -11.75 -28.91
N ASN A 83 -36.97 -11.53 -28.05
CA ASN A 83 -37.16 -12.24 -26.79
C ASN A 83 -35.88 -12.22 -25.92
N ARG A 84 -35.21 -11.08 -25.88
CA ARG A 84 -34.02 -10.85 -25.03
C ARG A 84 -34.14 -9.52 -24.32
N ILE A 85 -33.38 -9.39 -23.26
CA ILE A 85 -33.22 -8.12 -22.58
C ILE A 85 -32.53 -7.13 -23.53
N TYR A 86 -32.97 -5.89 -23.48
CA TYR A 86 -32.33 -4.77 -24.16
C TYR A 86 -31.93 -3.71 -23.14
N ILE A 87 -30.75 -3.21 -23.29
CA ILE A 87 -30.23 -2.09 -22.49
C ILE A 87 -29.85 -0.98 -23.46
N SER A 88 -30.42 0.20 -23.27
CA SER A 88 -30.11 1.34 -24.14
C SER A 88 -28.68 1.85 -23.88
N ALA A 89 -28.12 2.57 -24.86
CA ALA A 89 -27.03 3.49 -24.53
C ALA A 89 -27.55 4.56 -23.56
N PRO A 90 -26.65 5.14 -22.71
CA PRO A 90 -27.02 6.28 -21.89
C PRO A 90 -27.53 7.44 -22.72
N TYR A 91 -28.59 8.09 -22.25
CA TYR A 91 -29.19 9.26 -22.93
C TYR A 91 -29.58 10.33 -21.91
N ARG A 92 -29.66 11.58 -22.37
CA ARG A 92 -30.10 12.70 -21.52
C ARG A 92 -31.57 13.02 -21.80
N ASP A 93 -32.33 13.19 -20.72
CA ASP A 93 -33.68 13.76 -20.75
C ASP A 93 -33.72 14.92 -19.75
N GLY A 94 -33.68 16.15 -20.27
CA GLY A 94 -33.46 17.34 -19.46
C GLY A 94 -32.11 17.28 -18.74
N ASP A 95 -32.16 17.38 -17.44
CA ASP A 95 -30.95 17.32 -16.57
C ASP A 95 -30.62 15.87 -16.14
N LEU A 96 -31.50 14.91 -16.44
CA LEU A 96 -31.32 13.52 -16.06
C LEU A 96 -30.44 12.78 -17.06
N LEU A 97 -29.59 11.89 -16.55
CA LEU A 97 -28.81 10.96 -17.34
C LEU A 97 -29.34 9.56 -17.12
N LEU A 98 -29.95 9.01 -18.14
CA LEU A 98 -30.81 7.85 -18.05
C LEU A 98 -30.28 6.67 -18.87
N ILE A 99 -30.68 5.46 -18.44
CA ILE A 99 -30.54 4.22 -19.20
C ILE A 99 -31.86 3.46 -19.13
N ALA A 100 -32.32 2.93 -20.26
CA ALA A 100 -33.54 2.14 -20.34
C ALA A 100 -33.19 0.64 -20.38
N TYR A 101 -33.89 -0.14 -19.57
CA TYR A 101 -33.75 -1.58 -19.46
C TYR A 101 -35.09 -2.25 -19.86
N GLY A 102 -35.15 -2.81 -21.05
CA GLY A 102 -36.35 -3.50 -21.58
C GLY A 102 -36.29 -5.00 -21.34
N THR A 103 -37.30 -5.55 -20.69
CA THR A 103 -37.42 -6.98 -20.38
C THR A 103 -38.69 -7.57 -21.01
N PRO A 104 -38.61 -8.65 -21.81
CA PRO A 104 -39.77 -9.26 -22.39
C PRO A 104 -40.64 -9.96 -21.34
N ILE A 105 -41.96 -9.78 -21.43
CA ILE A 105 -42.94 -10.55 -20.68
C ILE A 105 -43.29 -11.78 -21.51
N VAL A 106 -42.86 -12.95 -21.04
CA VAL A 106 -43.07 -14.21 -21.80
C VAL A 106 -44.19 -15.04 -21.17
N TYR A 107 -45.16 -15.42 -21.95
CA TYR A 107 -46.24 -16.33 -21.56
C TYR A 107 -46.42 -17.45 -22.58
N ASN A 108 -46.45 -18.68 -22.12
CA ASN A 108 -46.54 -19.88 -23.00
C ASN A 108 -45.52 -19.90 -24.15
N GLY A 109 -44.31 -19.38 -23.92
CA GLY A 109 -43.22 -19.35 -24.89
C GLY A 109 -43.31 -18.22 -25.93
N SER A 110 -44.29 -17.33 -25.81
CA SER A 110 -44.42 -16.15 -26.68
C SER A 110 -44.26 -14.87 -25.86
N VAL A 111 -43.64 -13.87 -26.44
CA VAL A 111 -43.59 -12.53 -25.85
C VAL A 111 -44.96 -11.91 -25.96
N ILE A 112 -45.54 -11.51 -24.84
CA ILE A 112 -46.85 -10.86 -24.74
C ILE A 112 -46.76 -9.37 -24.42
N GLY A 113 -45.59 -8.89 -24.09
CA GLY A 113 -45.32 -7.49 -23.73
C GLY A 113 -43.90 -7.28 -23.27
N VAL A 114 -43.60 -6.08 -22.82
CA VAL A 114 -42.30 -5.65 -22.33
C VAL A 114 -42.48 -4.79 -21.08
N VAL A 115 -41.63 -5.00 -20.09
CA VAL A 115 -41.43 -4.07 -19.00
C VAL A 115 -40.19 -3.24 -19.33
N ILE A 116 -40.32 -1.93 -19.27
CA ILE A 116 -39.21 -1.00 -19.46
C ILE A 116 -38.96 -0.30 -18.13
N SER A 117 -37.78 -0.48 -17.58
CA SER A 117 -37.33 0.28 -16.41
C SER A 117 -36.35 1.34 -16.87
N VAL A 118 -36.55 2.57 -16.44
CA VAL A 118 -35.65 3.70 -16.69
C VAL A 118 -34.94 4.01 -15.40
N ILE A 119 -33.60 4.01 -15.45
CA ILE A 119 -32.72 4.18 -14.29
C ILE A 119 -31.98 5.50 -14.46
N ASP A 120 -31.96 6.31 -13.41
CA ASP A 120 -31.11 7.48 -13.34
C ASP A 120 -29.69 7.05 -12.94
N LEU A 121 -28.74 7.26 -13.85
CA LEU A 121 -27.34 6.91 -13.67
C LEU A 121 -26.65 7.76 -12.58
N SER A 122 -27.20 8.90 -12.19
CA SER A 122 -26.69 9.69 -11.06
C SER A 122 -26.78 8.92 -9.74
N SER A 123 -27.76 8.00 -9.63
CA SER A 123 -27.93 7.12 -8.47
C SER A 123 -26.73 6.17 -8.25
N PHE A 124 -25.97 5.88 -9.32
CA PHE A 124 -24.75 5.07 -9.26
C PHE A 124 -23.61 5.75 -8.52
N SER A 125 -23.73 7.03 -8.20
CA SER A 125 -22.78 7.72 -7.32
C SER A 125 -22.62 7.02 -5.95
N SER A 126 -23.64 6.27 -5.51
CA SER A 126 -23.57 5.44 -4.32
C SER A 126 -22.63 4.23 -4.48
N LEU A 127 -22.27 3.86 -5.70
CA LEU A 127 -21.32 2.79 -6.03
C LEU A 127 -19.87 3.28 -6.03
N GLN A 128 -19.64 4.57 -5.79
CA GLN A 128 -18.31 5.12 -5.74
C GLN A 128 -17.50 4.44 -4.62
N ILE A 129 -16.45 3.74 -5.02
CA ILE A 129 -15.52 3.15 -4.09
C ILE A 129 -14.57 4.25 -3.62
N SER A 130 -14.54 4.51 -2.31
CA SER A 130 -13.56 5.39 -1.71
C SER A 130 -12.70 4.62 -0.72
N ASP A 131 -11.40 4.80 -0.79
CA ASP A 131 -10.46 4.26 0.18
C ASP A 131 -9.59 5.41 0.72
N ASN A 132 -9.47 5.48 2.04
CA ASN A 132 -8.66 6.51 2.70
C ASN A 132 -7.16 6.42 2.35
N ASN A 133 -6.71 5.28 1.82
CA ASN A 133 -5.32 5.08 1.40
C ASN A 133 -5.06 5.55 -0.03
N TYR A 134 -6.12 5.69 -0.84
CA TYR A 134 -6.03 6.03 -2.26
C TYR A 134 -7.00 7.16 -2.59
N THR A 135 -6.52 8.39 -2.46
CA THR A 135 -7.36 9.59 -2.64
C THR A 135 -7.72 9.86 -4.09
N SER A 136 -7.02 9.25 -5.02
CA SER A 136 -7.22 9.38 -6.47
C SER A 136 -7.98 8.20 -7.08
N MET A 137 -8.69 7.42 -6.28
CA MET A 137 -9.44 6.27 -6.77
C MET A 137 -10.76 6.71 -7.40
N TRP A 138 -11.04 6.18 -8.58
CA TRP A 138 -12.30 6.36 -9.27
C TRP A 138 -12.80 5.04 -9.85
N SER A 139 -14.06 5.02 -10.23
CA SER A 139 -14.70 3.86 -10.85
C SER A 139 -15.42 4.27 -12.11
N THR A 140 -15.31 3.43 -13.13
CA THR A 140 -16.01 3.60 -14.41
C THR A 140 -16.72 2.29 -14.74
N LEU A 141 -17.93 2.39 -15.24
CA LEU A 141 -18.70 1.26 -15.74
C LEU A 141 -18.78 1.34 -17.27
N TYR A 142 -18.32 0.30 -17.94
CA TYR A 142 -18.36 0.19 -19.40
C TYR A 142 -19.37 -0.87 -19.82
N SER A 143 -20.07 -0.62 -20.94
CA SER A 143 -20.77 -1.66 -21.69
C SER A 143 -19.78 -2.61 -22.38
N GLY A 144 -20.31 -3.67 -22.98
CA GLY A 144 -19.50 -4.68 -23.68
C GLY A 144 -18.73 -4.15 -24.89
N ASP A 145 -19.17 -3.06 -25.50
CA ASP A 145 -18.51 -2.37 -26.61
C ASP A 145 -17.50 -1.29 -26.15
N GLY A 146 -17.36 -1.09 -24.84
CA GLY A 146 -16.45 -0.10 -24.26
C GLY A 146 -17.05 1.29 -24.12
N THR A 147 -18.35 1.47 -24.29
CA THR A 147 -19.05 2.72 -24.02
C THR A 147 -19.15 2.94 -22.51
N ILE A 148 -18.85 4.14 -22.04
CA ILE A 148 -18.96 4.52 -20.64
C ILE A 148 -20.43 4.66 -20.26
N ILE A 149 -20.88 3.80 -19.36
CA ILE A 149 -22.24 3.82 -18.81
C ILE A 149 -22.30 4.76 -17.60
N TRP A 150 -21.25 4.77 -16.80
CA TRP A 150 -21.15 5.62 -15.63
C TRP A 150 -19.69 5.86 -15.29
N ASP A 151 -19.37 7.04 -14.79
CA ASP A 151 -18.03 7.39 -14.28
C ASP A 151 -18.16 8.20 -12.99
N SER A 152 -17.35 7.87 -11.99
CA SER A 152 -17.37 8.53 -10.70
C SER A 152 -16.59 9.85 -10.66
N GLU A 153 -15.71 10.11 -11.63
CA GLU A 153 -14.99 11.39 -11.74
C GLU A 153 -15.88 12.45 -12.36
N THR A 154 -16.53 12.11 -13.47
CA THR A 154 -17.43 13.03 -14.17
C THR A 154 -18.48 12.29 -14.97
N LEU A 155 -19.69 12.81 -14.94
CA LEU A 155 -20.79 12.30 -15.78
C LEU A 155 -20.73 12.82 -17.22
N ASP A 156 -19.81 13.73 -17.54
CA ASP A 156 -19.64 14.22 -18.90
C ASP A 156 -19.01 13.19 -19.81
N ASP A 157 -18.28 12.23 -19.28
CA ASP A 157 -17.66 11.13 -20.03
C ASP A 157 -18.67 10.02 -20.41
N VAL A 158 -19.86 10.05 -19.81
CA VAL A 158 -20.90 9.03 -20.06
C VAL A 158 -21.42 9.12 -21.51
N GLY A 159 -21.49 7.97 -22.16
CA GLY A 159 -21.84 7.85 -23.57
C GLY A 159 -20.65 7.92 -24.53
N HIS A 160 -19.48 8.36 -24.06
CA HIS A 160 -18.24 8.27 -24.82
C HIS A 160 -17.64 6.86 -24.76
N ASN A 161 -16.72 6.56 -25.67
CA ASN A 161 -16.10 5.24 -25.71
C ASN A 161 -14.70 5.28 -25.06
N MET A 162 -14.30 4.19 -24.40
CA MET A 162 -12.99 4.04 -23.78
C MET A 162 -11.80 4.33 -24.72
N VAL A 163 -12.01 4.22 -26.02
CA VAL A 163 -11.02 4.55 -27.06
C VAL A 163 -10.56 6.00 -26.94
N GLU A 164 -11.46 6.91 -26.59
CA GLU A 164 -11.17 8.33 -26.45
C GLU A 164 -10.26 8.62 -25.24
N PHE A 165 -10.32 7.78 -24.21
CA PHE A 165 -9.60 7.92 -22.94
C PHE A 165 -8.38 6.99 -22.81
N THR A 166 -7.99 6.32 -23.92
CA THR A 166 -6.83 5.43 -23.96
C THR A 166 -6.01 5.76 -25.20
N PRO A 167 -5.15 6.78 -25.14
CA PRO A 167 -4.44 7.32 -26.31
C PRO A 167 -3.38 6.38 -26.89
N GLN A 168 -2.91 5.41 -26.09
CA GLN A 168 -1.91 4.44 -26.54
C GLN A 168 -2.62 3.26 -27.23
N ALA A 169 -2.37 3.07 -28.50
CA ALA A 169 -3.05 2.03 -29.29
C ALA A 169 -2.74 0.60 -28.84
N ASP A 170 -1.52 0.36 -28.37
CA ASP A 170 -1.09 -0.94 -27.84
C ASP A 170 -1.72 -1.26 -26.48
N GLU A 171 -1.90 -0.25 -25.62
CA GLU A 171 -2.63 -0.39 -24.35
C GLU A 171 -4.11 -0.68 -24.61
N LEU A 172 -4.73 0.02 -25.55
CA LEU A 172 -6.12 -0.18 -25.93
C LEU A 172 -6.35 -1.59 -26.49
N GLU A 173 -5.50 -2.04 -27.41
CA GLU A 173 -5.57 -3.40 -27.97
C GLU A 173 -5.44 -4.46 -26.87
N ALA A 174 -4.53 -4.26 -25.94
CA ALA A 174 -4.33 -5.17 -24.81
C ALA A 174 -5.54 -5.21 -23.87
N ILE A 175 -6.18 -4.05 -23.59
CA ILE A 175 -7.41 -3.98 -22.80
C ILE A 175 -8.54 -4.75 -23.49
N GLN A 176 -8.76 -4.47 -24.78
CA GLN A 176 -9.82 -5.12 -25.54
C GLN A 176 -9.61 -6.64 -25.66
N ALA A 177 -8.36 -7.08 -25.85
CA ALA A 177 -8.00 -8.49 -25.88
C ALA A 177 -8.25 -9.18 -24.52
N ALA A 178 -7.96 -8.50 -23.41
CA ALA A 178 -8.24 -9.01 -22.08
C ALA A 178 -9.75 -9.06 -21.77
N MET A 179 -10.49 -8.03 -22.15
CA MET A 179 -11.96 -8.03 -22.03
C MET A 179 -12.60 -9.16 -22.84
N ALA A 180 -12.07 -9.49 -24.00
CA ALA A 180 -12.57 -10.60 -24.83
C ALA A 180 -12.37 -11.98 -24.17
N GLN A 181 -11.46 -12.12 -23.19
CA GLN A 181 -11.28 -13.36 -22.43
C GLN A 181 -12.37 -13.55 -21.37
N GLY A 182 -13.02 -12.47 -20.92
CA GLY A 182 -14.13 -12.52 -19.98
C GLY A 182 -13.74 -12.66 -18.50
N ASP A 183 -12.46 -12.69 -18.17
CA ASP A 183 -11.96 -12.78 -16.80
C ASP A 183 -11.54 -11.40 -16.27
N ALA A 184 -11.57 -11.24 -14.94
CA ALA A 184 -11.06 -10.03 -14.31
C ALA A 184 -9.54 -9.87 -14.53
N PHE A 185 -9.11 -8.67 -14.83
CA PHE A 185 -7.70 -8.38 -15.08
C PHE A 185 -7.29 -7.03 -14.51
N ASN A 186 -5.99 -6.83 -14.36
CA ASN A 186 -5.41 -5.54 -14.05
C ASN A 186 -4.47 -5.09 -15.18
N MET A 187 -4.43 -3.80 -15.41
CA MET A 187 -3.55 -3.21 -16.40
C MET A 187 -3.15 -1.79 -15.99
N ARG A 188 -1.97 -1.39 -16.41
CA ARG A 188 -1.59 0.02 -16.39
C ARG A 188 -1.90 0.63 -17.73
N LYS A 189 -2.45 1.80 -17.71
CA LYS A 189 -2.67 2.60 -18.93
C LYS A 189 -2.20 4.04 -18.70
N THR A 190 -1.94 4.71 -19.79
CA THR A 190 -1.60 6.13 -19.82
C THR A 190 -2.87 6.93 -20.14
N ARG A 191 -3.19 7.93 -19.33
CA ARG A 191 -4.31 8.85 -19.60
C ARG A 191 -3.92 9.89 -20.63
N GLU A 192 -4.89 10.69 -21.09
CA GLU A 192 -4.66 11.80 -22.04
C GLU A 192 -3.69 12.86 -21.51
N ASP A 193 -3.68 13.11 -20.20
CA ASP A 193 -2.76 14.01 -19.51
C ASP A 193 -1.32 13.48 -19.41
N GLY A 194 -1.09 12.22 -19.82
CA GLY A 194 0.19 11.52 -19.75
C GLY A 194 0.46 10.81 -18.42
N ASP A 195 -0.45 10.89 -17.46
CA ASP A 195 -0.31 10.22 -16.19
C ASP A 195 -0.57 8.71 -16.31
N GLN A 196 0.25 7.93 -15.61
CA GLN A 196 0.07 6.49 -15.54
C GLN A 196 -0.92 6.11 -14.43
N VAL A 197 -1.89 5.29 -14.80
CA VAL A 197 -2.91 4.77 -13.89
C VAL A 197 -2.89 3.24 -13.88
N SER A 198 -3.16 2.70 -12.71
CA SER A 198 -3.37 1.27 -12.51
C SER A 198 -4.87 1.02 -12.48
N CYS A 199 -5.37 0.26 -13.44
CA CYS A 199 -6.78 -0.06 -13.59
C CYS A 199 -7.01 -1.54 -13.32
N PHE A 200 -8.07 -1.81 -12.58
CA PHE A 200 -8.57 -3.16 -12.33
C PHE A 200 -9.94 -3.30 -12.98
N TYR A 201 -10.07 -4.25 -13.89
CA TYR A 201 -11.29 -4.52 -14.64
C TYR A 201 -11.93 -5.80 -14.13
N SER A 202 -13.23 -5.77 -13.88
CA SER A 202 -14.01 -6.92 -13.45
C SER A 202 -15.28 -7.05 -14.32
N PRO A 203 -15.56 -8.23 -14.88
CA PRO A 203 -16.74 -8.43 -15.71
C PRO A 203 -18.01 -8.53 -14.85
N LEU A 204 -19.08 -7.94 -15.34
CA LEU A 204 -20.42 -7.97 -14.77
C LEU A 204 -21.38 -8.51 -15.82
N GLN A 205 -22.22 -9.49 -15.47
CA GLN A 205 -23.27 -9.97 -16.37
C GLN A 205 -24.55 -9.15 -16.17
N VAL A 206 -24.91 -8.37 -17.17
CA VAL A 206 -26.04 -7.48 -17.13
C VAL A 206 -26.91 -7.73 -18.35
N GLY A 207 -28.13 -8.22 -18.16
CA GLY A 207 -29.09 -8.41 -19.25
C GLY A 207 -28.68 -9.39 -20.36
N GLY A 208 -27.72 -10.28 -20.08
CA GLY A 208 -27.16 -11.20 -21.09
C GLY A 208 -25.93 -10.63 -21.81
N GLU A 209 -25.54 -9.43 -21.51
CA GLU A 209 -24.31 -8.78 -22.00
C GLU A 209 -23.26 -8.75 -20.90
N THR A 210 -21.99 -8.71 -21.28
CA THR A 210 -20.89 -8.55 -20.32
C THR A 210 -20.50 -7.07 -20.26
N TRP A 211 -20.77 -6.45 -19.13
CA TRP A 211 -20.28 -5.13 -18.80
C TRP A 211 -18.97 -5.23 -18.03
N TRP A 212 -18.28 -4.10 -17.87
CA TRP A 212 -16.99 -4.06 -17.21
C TRP A 212 -16.95 -2.96 -16.17
N SER A 213 -16.80 -3.34 -14.91
CA SER A 213 -16.48 -2.38 -13.86
C SER A 213 -14.97 -2.19 -13.84
N MET A 214 -14.52 -0.96 -13.98
CA MET A 214 -13.13 -0.58 -13.85
C MET A 214 -12.95 0.27 -12.58
N THR A 215 -11.95 -0.07 -11.80
CA THR A 215 -11.46 0.80 -10.72
C THR A 215 -10.06 1.25 -11.07
N GLY A 216 -9.87 2.54 -11.15
CA GLY A 216 -8.61 3.19 -11.47
C GLY A 216 -8.00 3.88 -10.26
N VAL A 217 -6.70 3.93 -10.21
CA VAL A 217 -5.93 4.71 -9.25
C VAL A 217 -4.65 5.21 -9.91
N TYR A 218 -4.28 6.46 -9.65
CA TYR A 218 -2.99 6.95 -10.13
C TYR A 218 -1.85 6.10 -9.57
N THR A 219 -0.96 5.66 -10.45
CA THR A 219 0.17 4.81 -10.05
C THR A 219 1.06 5.50 -9.01
N SER A 220 1.18 6.83 -9.09
CA SER A 220 1.87 7.65 -8.10
C SER A 220 1.20 7.57 -6.71
N ASP A 221 -0.13 7.56 -6.64
CA ASP A 221 -0.89 7.45 -5.39
C ASP A 221 -0.84 6.02 -4.85
N ALA A 222 -1.04 5.03 -5.70
CA ALA A 222 -0.91 3.62 -5.33
C ALA A 222 0.49 3.30 -4.73
N LEU A 223 1.53 3.95 -5.24
CA LEU A 223 2.89 3.81 -4.75
C LEU A 223 3.24 4.78 -3.61
N SER A 224 2.40 5.74 -3.29
CA SER A 224 2.67 6.79 -2.30
C SER A 224 2.98 6.22 -0.91
N SER A 225 2.23 5.24 -0.46
CA SER A 225 2.46 4.54 0.82
C SER A 225 3.79 3.79 0.81
N VAL A 226 4.14 3.15 -0.31
CA VAL A 226 5.42 2.44 -0.47
C VAL A 226 6.58 3.45 -0.49
N THR A 227 6.46 4.52 -1.26
CA THR A 227 7.51 5.55 -1.35
C THR A 227 7.68 6.30 -0.03
N ARG A 228 6.61 6.59 0.70
CA ARG A 228 6.65 7.20 2.03
C ARG A 228 7.32 6.28 3.03
N THR A 229 6.94 5.00 3.06
CA THR A 229 7.54 4.00 3.94
C THR A 229 9.01 3.78 3.62
N THR A 230 9.36 3.65 2.33
CA THR A 230 10.74 3.52 1.87
C THR A 230 11.58 4.73 2.23
N ARG A 231 11.04 5.95 2.07
CA ARG A 231 11.71 7.19 2.47
C ARG A 231 11.95 7.26 3.97
N LEU A 232 10.95 6.89 4.79
CA LEU A 232 11.09 6.83 6.24
C LEU A 232 12.14 5.80 6.67
N LEU A 233 12.12 4.60 6.06
CA LEU A 233 13.10 3.56 6.33
C LEU A 233 14.52 4.01 5.94
N LEU A 234 14.64 4.72 4.82
CA LEU A 234 15.92 5.27 4.36
C LEU A 234 16.43 6.35 5.33
N ILE A 235 15.57 7.26 5.78
CA ILE A 235 15.93 8.27 6.80
C ILE A 235 16.35 7.61 8.11
N LEU A 236 15.57 6.62 8.59
CA LEU A 236 15.89 5.88 9.81
C LEU A 236 17.20 5.10 9.68
N SER A 237 17.44 4.49 8.52
CA SER A 237 18.69 3.78 8.22
C SER A 237 19.90 4.72 8.24
N VAL A 238 19.80 5.88 7.58
CA VAL A 238 20.85 6.89 7.56
C VAL A 238 21.07 7.47 8.98
N ALA A 239 19.99 7.77 9.71
CA ALA A 239 20.08 8.26 11.08
C ALA A 239 20.73 7.22 12.02
N SER A 240 20.34 5.95 11.89
CA SER A 240 20.93 4.84 12.64
C SER A 240 22.41 4.69 12.32
N LEU A 241 22.80 4.79 11.04
CA LEU A 241 24.20 4.72 10.63
C LEU A 241 25.02 5.88 11.19
N LEU A 242 24.45 7.10 11.18
CA LEU A 242 25.11 8.29 11.76
C LEU A 242 25.28 8.16 13.28
N VAL A 243 24.24 7.70 13.98
CA VAL A 243 24.32 7.44 15.44
C VAL A 243 25.38 6.38 15.73
N LEU A 244 25.38 5.27 14.96
CA LEU A 244 26.37 4.22 15.09
C LEU A 244 27.79 4.76 14.86
N LEU A 245 27.98 5.56 13.81
CA LEU A 245 29.28 6.19 13.50
C LEU A 245 29.72 7.11 14.63
N LEU A 246 28.83 7.93 15.20
CA LEU A 246 29.12 8.79 16.35
C LEU A 246 29.48 7.98 17.58
N VAL A 247 28.74 6.94 17.91
CA VAL A 247 29.01 6.06 19.06
C VAL A 247 30.34 5.36 18.87
N VAL A 248 30.59 4.76 17.70
CA VAL A 248 31.86 4.10 17.38
C VAL A 248 33.03 5.08 17.49
N THR A 249 32.87 6.27 16.91
CA THR A 249 33.91 7.31 16.97
C THR A 249 34.15 7.78 18.39
N ALA A 250 33.10 7.98 19.20
CA ALA A 250 33.21 8.37 20.60
C ALA A 250 33.89 7.27 21.46
N VAL A 251 33.47 6.00 21.23
CA VAL A 251 34.09 4.85 21.93
C VAL A 251 35.55 4.69 21.52
N LEU A 252 35.86 4.74 20.21
CA LEU A 252 37.22 4.65 19.72
C LEU A 252 38.09 5.79 20.26
N ARG A 253 37.60 7.03 20.28
CA ARG A 253 38.31 8.16 20.86
C ARG A 253 38.55 7.96 22.35
N LYS A 254 37.50 7.53 23.09
CA LYS A 254 37.62 7.29 24.55
C LYS A 254 38.59 6.16 24.86
N MET A 255 38.66 5.11 24.05
CA MET A 255 39.58 3.97 24.24
C MET A 255 40.95 4.19 23.62
N LEU A 256 41.05 4.80 22.44
CA LEU A 256 42.32 4.93 21.72
C LEU A 256 43.15 6.13 22.20
N VAL A 257 42.50 7.22 22.60
CA VAL A 257 43.23 8.41 23.10
C VAL A 257 44.01 8.10 24.36
N PRO A 258 43.39 7.48 25.39
CA PRO A 258 44.17 7.06 26.59
C PRO A 258 45.25 6.04 26.27
N ILE A 259 44.98 5.09 25.36
CA ILE A 259 45.99 4.11 24.92
C ILE A 259 47.21 4.83 24.28
N ARG A 260 46.93 5.83 23.42
CA ARG A 260 47.99 6.64 22.82
C ARG A 260 48.82 7.37 23.89
N ALA A 261 48.19 7.88 24.96
CA ALA A 261 48.90 8.54 26.04
C ALA A 261 49.80 7.54 26.79
N VAL A 262 49.29 6.31 27.01
CA VAL A 262 50.12 5.23 27.61
C VAL A 262 51.26 4.84 26.69
N VAL A 263 50.98 4.72 25.35
CA VAL A 263 52.03 4.42 24.35
C VAL A 263 53.08 5.54 24.33
N SER A 264 52.66 6.82 24.30
CA SER A 264 53.56 7.94 24.32
C SER A 264 54.42 7.96 25.58
N ALA A 265 53.84 7.64 26.74
CA ALA A 265 54.55 7.49 28.00
C ALA A 265 55.57 6.35 27.96
N ALA A 266 55.22 5.25 27.30
CA ALA A 266 56.14 4.12 27.11
C ALA A 266 57.32 4.50 26.20
N ASP A 267 57.07 5.28 25.13
CA ASP A 267 58.12 5.77 24.23
C ASP A 267 59.08 6.72 24.98
N GLU A 268 58.56 7.59 25.84
CA GLU A 268 59.40 8.45 26.67
C GLU A 268 60.25 7.63 27.63
N ILE A 269 59.66 6.61 28.26
CA ILE A 269 60.42 5.72 29.18
C ILE A 269 61.44 4.93 28.37
N ALA A 270 61.14 4.46 27.19
CA ALA A 270 62.05 3.75 26.30
C ALA A 270 63.22 4.64 25.85
N SER A 271 62.99 5.95 25.71
CA SER A 271 64.02 6.95 25.43
C SER A 271 64.85 7.36 26.65
N GLY A 272 64.52 6.81 27.82
CA GLY A 272 65.20 7.06 29.06
C GLY A 272 64.58 8.16 29.92
N ASN A 273 63.48 8.76 29.50
CA ASN A 273 62.75 9.73 30.31
C ASN A 273 61.71 8.98 31.19
N LEU A 274 62.00 8.90 32.49
CA LEU A 274 61.16 8.29 33.52
C LEU A 274 60.25 9.31 34.24
N ASP A 275 60.30 10.59 33.85
CA ASP A 275 59.48 11.64 34.43
C ASP A 275 58.17 11.82 33.64
N VAL A 276 57.45 10.75 33.52
CA VAL A 276 56.22 10.68 32.77
C VAL A 276 55.04 10.71 33.72
N HIS A 277 54.04 11.57 33.43
CA HIS A 277 52.80 11.71 34.21
C HIS A 277 51.59 11.35 33.37
N LEU A 278 50.80 10.35 33.77
CA LEU A 278 49.59 9.92 33.11
C LEU A 278 48.36 10.40 33.88
N ASP A 279 47.71 11.48 33.40
CA ASP A 279 46.41 11.95 33.95
C ASP A 279 45.26 11.28 33.21
N ILE A 280 45.04 9.99 33.45
CA ILE A 280 43.93 9.21 32.87
C ILE A 280 42.93 8.91 33.99
N ARG A 281 41.75 9.55 33.93
CA ARG A 281 40.66 9.43 34.93
C ARG A 281 39.56 8.45 34.52
N SER A 282 39.87 7.45 33.72
CA SER A 282 38.91 6.41 33.40
C SER A 282 38.74 5.45 34.58
N GLN A 283 37.51 4.97 34.79
CA GLN A 283 37.19 3.94 35.81
C GLN A 283 37.05 2.54 35.19
N ASP A 284 37.35 2.42 33.93
CA ASP A 284 37.33 1.15 33.17
C ASP A 284 38.72 0.47 33.21
N GLU A 285 38.87 -0.60 32.43
CA GLU A 285 40.10 -1.37 32.33
C GLU A 285 41.28 -0.52 31.86
N ILE A 286 41.04 0.54 31.11
CA ILE A 286 42.06 1.47 30.63
C ILE A 286 42.58 2.35 31.78
N GLY A 287 41.63 2.78 32.65
CA GLY A 287 42.03 3.53 33.88
C GLY A 287 42.88 2.69 34.82
N GLN A 288 42.51 1.42 35.01
CA GLN A 288 43.28 0.48 35.82
C GLN A 288 44.65 0.20 35.20
N LEU A 289 44.70 0.06 33.86
CA LEU A 289 45.96 -0.06 33.13
C LEU A 289 46.89 1.15 33.37
N ALA A 290 46.32 2.36 33.22
CA ALA A 290 47.08 3.59 33.43
C ALA A 290 47.65 3.71 34.83
N GLN A 291 46.85 3.38 35.86
CA GLN A 291 47.33 3.36 37.27
C GLN A 291 48.43 2.35 37.48
N SER A 292 48.26 1.14 36.93
CA SER A 292 49.27 0.09 37.03
C SER A 292 50.55 0.50 36.33
N PHE A 293 50.42 1.16 35.15
CA PHE A 293 51.58 1.68 34.41
C PHE A 293 52.28 2.81 35.15
N GLN A 294 51.53 3.72 35.74
CA GLN A 294 52.07 4.80 36.60
C GLN A 294 52.85 4.21 37.77
N ALA A 295 52.26 3.26 38.50
CA ALA A 295 52.86 2.59 39.60
C ALA A 295 54.19 1.86 39.22
N MET A 296 54.16 1.22 38.00
CA MET A 296 55.35 0.58 37.46
C MET A 296 56.43 1.60 37.11
N THR A 297 56.06 2.72 36.46
CA THR A 297 57.04 3.79 36.13
C THR A 297 57.63 4.39 37.33
N GLU A 298 56.82 4.68 38.35
CA GLU A 298 57.29 5.15 39.64
C GLU A 298 58.25 4.14 40.32
N ASN A 299 57.88 2.85 40.19
CA ASN A 299 58.76 1.78 40.68
C ASN A 299 60.07 1.70 39.88
N LEU A 300 59.98 1.74 38.52
CA LEU A 300 61.17 1.77 37.68
C LEU A 300 62.05 2.99 37.96
N ARG A 301 61.38 4.17 38.01
CA ARG A 301 62.12 5.42 38.39
C ARG A 301 62.85 5.31 39.74
N ALA A 302 62.10 4.84 40.73
CA ALA A 302 62.64 4.63 42.01
C ALA A 302 63.80 3.60 42.02
N ILE A 303 63.56 2.48 41.27
CA ILE A 303 64.60 1.44 41.12
C ILE A 303 65.80 2.00 40.36
N ILE A 304 65.65 2.75 39.26
CA ILE A 304 66.72 3.31 38.48
C ILE A 304 67.45 4.42 39.30
N GLN A 305 66.66 5.23 40.01
CA GLN A 305 67.25 6.23 40.94
C GLN A 305 68.06 5.56 42.06
N ASP A 306 67.48 4.48 42.61
CA ASP A 306 68.16 3.70 43.62
C ASP A 306 69.40 2.98 43.04
N ILE A 307 69.23 2.39 41.80
CA ILE A 307 70.38 1.81 41.10
C ILE A 307 71.46 2.89 40.83
N SER A 308 71.05 4.06 40.33
CA SER A 308 71.98 5.17 40.05
C SER A 308 72.62 5.64 41.32
N TYR A 309 71.87 5.74 42.41
CA TYR A 309 72.42 6.02 43.71
C TYR A 309 73.47 4.96 44.17
N LEU A 310 73.03 3.69 44.04
CA LEU A 310 73.88 2.56 44.36
C LEU A 310 75.16 2.53 43.50
N LEU A 311 75.01 2.78 42.18
CA LEU A 311 76.16 2.81 41.27
C LEU A 311 77.11 4.01 41.58
N ASN A 312 76.61 5.17 41.94
CA ASN A 312 77.37 6.31 42.29
C ASN A 312 78.15 6.04 43.61
N GLU A 313 77.46 5.52 44.62
CA GLU A 313 78.15 5.11 45.86
C GLU A 313 79.18 4.01 45.62
N MET A 314 78.88 3.09 44.73
CA MET A 314 79.80 2.06 44.30
C MET A 314 80.99 2.67 43.55
N SER A 315 80.73 3.67 42.68
CA SER A 315 81.83 4.37 42.03
C SER A 315 82.74 5.12 42.99
N ASP A 316 82.15 5.60 44.11
CA ASP A 316 82.89 6.22 45.21
C ASP A 316 83.49 5.19 46.17
N GLY A 317 83.35 3.89 45.84
CA GLY A 317 83.94 2.79 46.61
C GLY A 317 83.17 2.33 47.82
N ASN A 318 82.01 2.81 48.04
CA ASN A 318 81.16 2.36 49.14
C ASN A 318 80.28 1.15 48.75
N PHE A 319 80.75 -0.01 48.94
CA PHE A 319 80.05 -1.29 48.64
C PHE A 319 79.22 -1.81 49.83
N ARG A 320 79.02 -1.05 50.91
CA ARG A 320 78.16 -1.46 52.03
C ARG A 320 76.83 -0.75 52.10
N ILE A 321 76.48 -0.06 51.09
CA ILE A 321 75.20 0.59 51.01
C ILE A 321 74.06 -0.43 50.83
N ARG A 322 72.88 -0.05 51.28
CA ARG A 322 71.63 -0.81 51.08
C ARG A 322 70.74 0.03 50.25
N SER A 323 69.99 -0.62 49.37
CA SER A 323 68.89 -0.01 48.64
C SER A 323 67.97 0.75 49.62
N LYS A 324 67.66 2.00 49.29
CA LYS A 324 66.75 2.84 50.06
C LYS A 324 65.30 2.41 49.85
N ASP A 325 65.05 1.79 48.74
CA ASP A 325 63.72 1.38 48.27
C ASP A 325 63.59 -0.14 48.08
N ARG A 326 64.19 -0.92 48.99
CA ARG A 326 64.21 -2.37 48.90
C ARG A 326 62.83 -3.00 48.75
N GLU A 327 61.79 -2.37 49.30
CA GLU A 327 60.41 -2.84 49.22
C GLU A 327 59.83 -2.76 47.79
N ARG A 328 60.44 -1.98 46.93
CA ARG A 328 60.05 -1.82 45.55
C ARG A 328 60.59 -2.89 44.60
N TYR A 329 61.61 -3.62 45.04
CA TYR A 329 62.16 -4.75 44.29
C TYR A 329 61.34 -6.04 44.57
N ILE A 330 60.12 -6.05 44.10
CA ILE A 330 59.19 -7.17 44.28
C ILE A 330 59.33 -8.13 43.10
N GLY A 331 59.40 -9.43 43.34
CA GLY A 331 59.55 -10.49 42.38
C GLY A 331 60.85 -10.44 41.58
N ASP A 332 60.75 -10.59 40.27
CA ASP A 332 61.91 -10.72 39.38
C ASP A 332 62.57 -9.40 39.00
N TYR A 333 62.39 -8.30 39.78
CA TYR A 333 63.09 -7.02 39.57
C TYR A 333 64.59 -7.15 39.69
N ASN A 334 65.09 -8.24 40.15
CA ASN A 334 66.56 -8.54 40.13
C ASN A 334 67.11 -8.68 38.69
N GLN A 335 66.20 -8.77 37.72
CA GLN A 335 66.56 -8.83 36.31
C GLN A 335 65.78 -7.77 35.49
N ILE A 336 66.37 -6.60 35.34
CA ILE A 336 65.80 -5.45 34.63
C ILE A 336 65.26 -5.86 33.22
N LEU A 337 65.95 -6.77 32.58
CA LEU A 337 65.57 -7.25 31.27
C LEU A 337 64.25 -8.01 31.27
N LEU A 338 63.87 -8.73 32.35
CA LEU A 338 62.63 -9.46 32.45
C LEU A 338 61.39 -8.55 32.67
N SER A 339 61.66 -7.41 33.39
CA SER A 339 60.58 -6.42 33.59
C SER A 339 60.14 -5.75 32.29
N ILE A 340 61.13 -5.42 31.43
CA ILE A 340 60.82 -4.88 30.07
C ILE A 340 60.04 -5.90 29.25
N ARG A 341 60.40 -7.19 29.31
CA ARG A 341 59.63 -8.23 28.63
C ARG A 341 58.20 -8.36 29.15
N ARG A 342 57.98 -8.23 30.45
CA ARG A 342 56.67 -8.33 31.08
C ARG A 342 55.76 -7.15 30.67
N ILE A 343 56.29 -5.96 30.54
CA ILE A 343 55.61 -4.78 30.04
C ILE A 343 55.10 -5.02 28.60
N ASN A 344 56.01 -5.53 27.75
CA ASN A 344 55.68 -5.82 26.35
C ASN A 344 54.56 -6.87 26.25
N TYR A 345 54.54 -7.90 27.09
CA TYR A 345 53.51 -8.93 27.12
C TYR A 345 52.15 -8.36 27.53
N THR A 346 52.05 -7.48 28.54
CA THR A 346 50.83 -6.87 29.03
C THR A 346 50.18 -5.97 27.97
N LEU A 347 51.02 -5.23 27.23
CA LEU A 347 50.57 -4.38 26.10
C LEU A 347 50.03 -5.21 24.93
N SER A 348 50.74 -6.33 24.60
CA SER A 348 50.29 -7.25 23.53
C SER A 348 48.92 -7.87 23.84
N ASP A 349 48.67 -8.27 25.08
CA ASP A 349 47.42 -8.86 25.54
C ASP A 349 46.26 -7.83 25.50
N THR A 350 46.54 -6.59 25.90
CA THR A 350 45.56 -5.50 25.86
C THR A 350 45.13 -5.17 24.43
N LEU A 351 46.09 -5.14 23.47
CA LEU A 351 45.83 -4.91 22.05
C LEU A 351 44.99 -6.07 21.42
N SER A 352 45.25 -7.31 21.88
CA SER A 352 44.44 -8.46 21.43
C SER A 352 43.00 -8.38 21.92
N GLN A 353 42.76 -7.93 23.17
CA GLN A 353 41.41 -7.72 23.72
C GLN A 353 40.64 -6.60 22.98
N ILE A 354 41.36 -5.56 22.58
CA ILE A 354 40.79 -4.46 21.79
C ILE A 354 40.37 -4.94 20.38
N ASN A 355 41.22 -5.79 19.76
CA ASN A 355 40.90 -6.34 18.44
C ASN A 355 39.66 -7.24 18.49
N ASN A 356 39.54 -8.07 19.53
CA ASN A 356 38.34 -8.91 19.74
C ASN A 356 37.07 -8.05 19.98
N ALA A 357 37.20 -6.93 20.72
CA ALA A 357 36.07 -6.01 20.91
C ALA A 357 35.60 -5.33 19.57
N ALA A 358 36.57 -4.97 18.70
CA ALA A 358 36.27 -4.41 17.38
C ALA A 358 35.56 -5.38 16.46
N ASP A 359 35.96 -6.68 16.51
CA ASP A 359 35.28 -7.73 15.71
C ASP A 359 33.81 -7.94 16.14
N HIS A 360 33.56 -7.85 17.46
CA HIS A 360 32.18 -7.93 17.95
C HIS A 360 31.28 -6.77 17.48
N VAL A 361 31.84 -5.55 17.41
CA VAL A 361 31.10 -4.38 16.88
C VAL A 361 30.83 -4.51 15.39
N SER A 362 31.80 -5.02 14.61
CA SER A 362 31.64 -5.25 13.17
C SER A 362 30.49 -6.25 12.88
N SER A 363 30.51 -7.36 13.62
CA SER A 363 29.48 -8.41 13.48
C SER A 363 28.07 -7.92 13.86
N GLY A 364 27.97 -7.08 14.92
CA GLY A 364 26.71 -6.46 15.31
C GLY A 364 26.15 -5.50 14.25
N SER A 365 27.04 -4.77 13.57
CA SER A 365 26.66 -3.85 12.47
C SER A 365 26.10 -4.59 11.25
N GLU A 366 26.69 -5.74 10.90
CA GLU A 366 26.21 -6.61 9.82
C GLU A 366 24.81 -7.19 10.10
N GLN A 367 24.56 -7.57 11.36
CA GLN A 367 23.23 -8.07 11.77
C GLN A 367 22.15 -6.99 11.68
N VAL A 368 22.44 -5.75 12.05
CA VAL A 368 21.52 -4.62 11.95
C VAL A 368 21.18 -4.32 10.49
N ALA A 369 22.18 -4.33 9.60
CA ALA A 369 21.96 -4.12 8.16
C ALA A 369 21.07 -5.20 7.54
N SER A 370 21.31 -6.48 7.89
CA SER A 370 20.49 -7.61 7.44
C SER A 370 19.04 -7.51 7.95
N GLY A 371 18.84 -7.10 9.20
CA GLY A 371 17.51 -6.89 9.79
C GLY A 371 16.71 -5.78 9.09
N ALA A 372 17.37 -4.67 8.74
CA ALA A 372 16.75 -3.59 7.98
C ALA A 372 16.31 -4.02 6.57
N GLN A 373 17.10 -4.89 5.93
CA GLN A 373 16.78 -5.44 4.61
C GLN A 373 15.57 -6.39 4.64
N ALA A 374 15.49 -7.24 5.67
CA ALA A 374 14.34 -8.12 5.88
C ALA A 374 13.05 -7.34 6.17
N LEU A 375 13.14 -6.24 6.92
CA LEU A 375 11.99 -5.37 7.21
C LEU A 375 11.47 -4.67 5.94
N ALA A 376 12.37 -4.21 5.08
CA ALA A 376 12.01 -3.60 3.79
C ALA A 376 11.31 -4.62 2.86
N GLN A 377 11.79 -5.85 2.83
CA GLN A 377 11.17 -6.94 2.09
C GLN A 377 9.76 -7.25 2.62
N GLY A 378 9.60 -7.37 3.94
CA GLY A 378 8.30 -7.63 4.56
C GLY A 378 7.27 -6.53 4.34
N ALA A 379 7.71 -5.26 4.31
CA ALA A 379 6.83 -4.14 3.97
C ALA A 379 6.33 -4.21 2.51
N THR A 380 7.17 -4.67 1.58
CA THR A 380 6.80 -4.86 0.17
C THR A 380 5.79 -6.02 0.02
N GLU A 381 5.99 -7.11 0.75
CA GLU A 381 5.06 -8.25 0.76
C GLU A 381 3.70 -7.89 1.37
N GLN A 382 3.69 -7.08 2.44
CA GLN A 382 2.44 -6.57 3.02
C GLN A 382 1.67 -5.66 2.06
N ALA A 383 2.35 -4.79 1.33
CA ALA A 383 1.71 -3.95 0.31
C ALA A 383 1.04 -4.81 -0.77
N SER A 384 1.74 -5.83 -1.27
CA SER A 384 1.18 -6.77 -2.26
C SER A 384 -0.03 -7.56 -1.73
N ALA A 385 0.03 -7.99 -0.46
CA ALA A 385 -1.09 -8.69 0.17
C ALA A 385 -2.33 -7.78 0.37
N VAL A 386 -2.12 -6.49 0.63
CA VAL A 386 -3.22 -5.52 0.72
C VAL A 386 -3.87 -5.27 -0.65
N GLU A 387 -3.08 -5.23 -1.73
CA GLU A 387 -3.62 -5.14 -3.08
C GLU A 387 -4.47 -6.37 -3.45
N GLU A 388 -4.01 -7.57 -3.10
CA GLU A 388 -4.75 -8.82 -3.30
C GLU A 388 -6.05 -8.88 -2.48
N LEU A 389 -6.01 -8.39 -1.23
CA LEU A 389 -7.20 -8.26 -0.38
C LEU A 389 -8.21 -7.27 -0.98
N ALA A 390 -7.77 -6.16 -1.52
CA ALA A 390 -8.64 -5.19 -2.18
C ALA A 390 -9.33 -5.79 -3.42
N ALA A 391 -8.58 -6.55 -4.22
CA ALA A 391 -9.12 -7.29 -5.36
C ALA A 391 -10.17 -8.32 -4.92
N THR A 392 -9.85 -9.13 -3.90
CA THR A 392 -10.75 -10.16 -3.37
C THR A 392 -12.04 -9.53 -2.79
N THR A 393 -11.92 -8.39 -2.13
CA THR A 393 -13.07 -7.65 -1.59
C THR A 393 -13.99 -7.15 -2.71
N SER A 394 -13.40 -6.68 -3.82
CA SER A 394 -14.15 -6.28 -5.01
C SER A 394 -14.92 -7.47 -5.63
N ASP A 395 -14.29 -8.63 -5.69
CA ASP A 395 -14.94 -9.86 -6.19
C ASP A 395 -16.10 -10.30 -5.27
N ILE A 396 -15.91 -10.24 -3.96
CA ILE A 396 -16.98 -10.53 -2.99
C ILE A 396 -18.16 -9.57 -3.20
N LEU A 397 -17.91 -8.27 -3.35
CA LEU A 397 -18.97 -7.29 -3.60
C LEU A 397 -19.76 -7.62 -4.89
N ASN A 398 -19.05 -8.00 -5.95
CA ASN A 398 -19.68 -8.45 -7.19
C ASN A 398 -20.52 -9.73 -7.01
N HIS A 399 -20.04 -10.68 -6.20
CA HIS A 399 -20.79 -11.89 -5.86
C HIS A 399 -22.03 -11.59 -5.01
N VAL A 400 -21.92 -10.71 -4.04
CA VAL A 400 -23.05 -10.28 -3.20
C VAL A 400 -24.10 -9.57 -4.05
N GLN A 401 -23.67 -8.72 -4.98
CA GLN A 401 -24.58 -8.03 -5.89
C GLN A 401 -25.33 -9.00 -6.79
N LYS A 402 -24.64 -9.96 -7.40
CA LYS A 402 -25.27 -11.04 -8.19
C LYS A 402 -26.23 -11.89 -7.35
N SER A 403 -25.86 -12.19 -6.09
CA SER A 403 -26.71 -12.97 -5.18
C SER A 403 -27.98 -12.18 -4.79
N ALA A 404 -27.85 -10.87 -4.61
CA ALA A 404 -28.99 -10.00 -4.34
C ALA A 404 -29.94 -9.88 -5.56
N GLU A 405 -29.40 -9.90 -6.78
CA GLU A 405 -30.18 -9.96 -8.02
C GLU A 405 -30.91 -11.31 -8.14
N HIS A 406 -30.22 -12.44 -7.90
CA HIS A 406 -30.84 -13.78 -7.90
C HIS A 406 -31.86 -14.02 -6.78
N ALA A 407 -31.80 -13.26 -5.69
CA ALA A 407 -32.79 -13.34 -4.60
C ALA A 407 -34.05 -12.48 -4.91
N ARG A 408 -34.03 -11.68 -5.97
CA ARG A 408 -35.12 -10.78 -6.40
C ARG A 408 -35.97 -11.37 -7.51
N ASP A 409 -35.43 -12.40 -8.26
CA ASP A 409 -36.12 -13.27 -9.24
C ASP A 409 -36.74 -14.51 -8.52
#